data_3c6da4e91012df4bb90f15b38e5a7606
#
_entry.id   3c6da4e91012df4bb90f15b38e5a7606
#
_cell.length_a   1.000
_cell.length_b   1.000
_cell.length_c   1.000
_cell.angle_alpha   90.00
_cell.angle_beta   90.00
_cell.angle_gamma   90.00
#
_symmetry.space_group_name_H-M   'P 1'
#
loop_
_entity.id
_entity.type
_entity.pdbx_description
1 polymer ?
#
loop_
_entity_poly.entity_id
_entity_poly.type
_entity_poly.pdbx_seq_one_letter_code
_entity_poly.pdbx_strand_id
1 'polypeptide(L)'
;VFPAEEVYSGGLVIDKAAMDAGGTTEKNMDFLTNARKNPDKKNPYVDNETYFPGFAGIQGLPPEDAADFVSAMQKENLNWVMDKLPPQFQDRAKLWYVGANRFSEELAIKYGVPRSSMSGAIAALSPQMDWFKNASLAERVADAVISKRTFPWSSEMTDVADKYPAFKDKGNAKVWESIKGKTYDELEDTMQKAMWVRAYDEAHNPKTYRALTPEGDLADIVLTGKGVPANIGWGGFGEIEKAVKAIESNGDFRSISDAMGDRHKVRNFFNNIEVPFSDMGDVTIDTHAIAAGLMRPLAGSDQLTTQGLGMAGGSSKATGAKGLXXXXXX
;
A
#
# COMPACT_ATOMS: atom_id res chain seq x y z
N VAL A 1 6.58 -14.77 -17.53
CA VAL A 1 6.95 -15.34 -16.23
C VAL A 1 8.46 -15.34 -16.14
N PHE A 2 9.02 -14.71 -15.11
CA PHE A 2 10.46 -14.70 -14.90
C PHE A 2 10.91 -16.07 -14.43
N PRO A 3 12.07 -16.54 -14.86
CA PRO A 3 12.68 -17.70 -14.22
C PRO A 3 12.78 -17.49 -12.71
N ALA A 4 12.66 -18.55 -11.94
CA ALA A 4 12.66 -18.45 -10.48
C ALA A 4 13.87 -17.68 -9.97
N GLU A 5 15.04 -17.93 -10.57
CA GLU A 5 16.27 -17.24 -10.14
C GLU A 5 16.20 -15.74 -10.41
N GLU A 6 15.62 -15.35 -11.53
CA GLU A 6 15.48 -13.93 -11.84
C GLU A 6 14.42 -13.28 -10.97
N VAL A 7 13.36 -14.02 -10.67
CA VAL A 7 12.31 -13.53 -9.77
C VAL A 7 12.92 -13.33 -8.38
N TYR A 8 13.62 -14.32 -7.88
CA TYR A 8 14.27 -14.18 -6.59
C TYR A 8 15.31 -13.06 -6.60
N SER A 9 16.08 -12.99 -7.67
CA SER A 9 17.08 -11.94 -7.79
C SER A 9 16.41 -10.56 -7.79
N GLY A 10 15.35 -10.41 -8.58
CA GLY A 10 14.59 -9.17 -8.61
C GLY A 10 13.92 -8.87 -7.28
N GLY A 11 13.28 -9.88 -6.71
CA GLY A 11 12.66 -9.76 -5.40
C GLY A 11 13.67 -9.47 -4.33
N LEU A 12 14.80 -10.17 -4.37
CA LEU A 12 15.87 -9.94 -3.41
C LEU A 12 16.47 -8.55 -3.56
N VAL A 13 16.59 -8.06 -4.78
CA VAL A 13 17.09 -6.69 -4.96
C VAL A 13 16.14 -5.70 -4.32
N ILE A 14 14.85 -5.87 -4.52
CA ILE A 14 13.86 -4.99 -3.89
C ILE A 14 13.90 -5.16 -2.38
N ASP A 15 13.86 -6.39 -1.92
CA ASP A 15 13.87 -6.68 -0.49
C ASP A 15 15.19 -6.32 0.13
N LYS A 16 16.29 -6.69 -0.53
CA LYS A 16 17.61 -6.38 -0.02
C LYS A 16 17.84 -4.87 0.00
N ALA A 17 17.42 -4.17 -1.04
CA ALA A 17 17.54 -2.71 -1.03
C ALA A 17 16.70 -2.10 0.08
N ALA A 18 15.51 -2.63 0.30
CA ALA A 18 14.65 -2.17 1.38
C ALA A 18 15.27 -2.50 2.73
N MET A 19 15.82 -3.69 2.88
CA MET A 19 16.49 -4.11 4.12
C MET A 19 17.77 -3.32 4.33
N ASP A 20 18.57 -3.17 3.29
CA ASP A 20 19.82 -2.40 3.39
C ASP A 20 19.53 -0.93 3.69
N ALA A 21 18.45 -0.41 3.13
CA ALA A 21 17.99 0.94 3.46
C ALA A 21 17.24 0.96 4.80
N GLY A 22 17.02 -0.22 5.38
CA GLY A 22 16.32 -0.32 6.64
C GLY A 22 14.84 -0.12 6.55
N GLY A 23 14.27 -0.42 5.39
CA GLY A 23 12.84 -0.20 5.16
C GLY A 23 11.93 -1.31 5.61
N THR A 24 12.47 -2.49 5.87
CA THR A 24 11.67 -3.65 6.23
C THR A 24 12.13 -4.26 7.56
N THR A 25 12.13 -5.58 7.62
CA THR A 25 12.32 -6.31 8.88
C THR A 25 13.64 -5.96 9.59
N GLU A 26 14.72 -5.86 8.82
CA GLU A 26 16.02 -5.62 9.44
C GLU A 26 16.07 -4.27 10.15
N LYS A 27 15.54 -3.23 9.49
CA LYS A 27 15.50 -1.91 10.13
C LYS A 27 14.60 -1.90 11.35
N ASN A 28 13.51 -2.66 11.30
CA ASN A 28 12.64 -2.78 12.46
C ASN A 28 13.37 -3.46 13.61
N MET A 29 14.14 -4.51 13.33
CA MET A 29 14.94 -5.17 14.33
C MET A 29 16.03 -4.25 14.86
N ASP A 30 16.67 -3.48 13.99
CA ASP A 30 17.66 -2.48 14.42
C ASP A 30 17.02 -1.43 15.32
N PHE A 31 15.81 -1.01 15.00
CA PHE A 31 15.10 -0.05 15.83
C PHE A 31 14.83 -0.62 17.21
N LEU A 32 14.34 -1.86 17.27
CA LEU A 32 14.10 -2.53 18.56
C LEU A 32 15.40 -2.72 19.34
N THR A 33 16.47 -3.09 18.65
CA THR A 33 17.77 -3.24 19.29
C THR A 33 18.24 -1.92 19.87
N ASN A 34 18.07 -0.84 19.14
CA ASN A 34 18.43 0.49 19.63
C ASN A 34 17.55 0.93 20.78
N ALA A 35 16.26 0.57 20.75
CA ALA A 35 15.36 0.83 21.85
C ALA A 35 15.83 0.15 23.13
N ARG A 36 16.27 -1.11 22.98
CA ARG A 36 16.80 -1.88 24.12
C ARG A 36 18.08 -1.27 24.70
N LYS A 37 18.96 -0.76 23.81
CA LYS A 37 20.24 -0.22 24.23
C LYS A 37 20.17 1.19 24.79
N ASN A 38 19.16 1.96 24.39
CA ASN A 38 19.09 3.38 24.74
C ASN A 38 17.72 3.74 25.30
N PRO A 39 17.37 3.20 26.47
CA PRO A 39 16.04 3.42 27.03
C PRO A 39 15.77 4.89 27.41
N ASP A 40 16.82 5.66 27.66
CA ASP A 40 16.66 7.06 28.09
C ASP A 40 16.36 8.00 26.93
N LYS A 41 16.56 7.57 25.68
CA LYS A 41 16.21 8.40 24.55
C LYS A 41 14.72 8.31 24.30
N LYS A 42 14.16 9.36 23.75
CA LYS A 42 12.75 9.34 23.35
C LYS A 42 12.57 8.22 22.34
N ASN A 43 12.05 7.10 22.82
CA ASN A 43 11.92 5.89 22.05
C ASN A 43 10.48 5.43 22.23
N PRO A 44 9.77 5.22 21.13
CA PRO A 44 8.37 4.84 21.24
C PRO A 44 8.11 3.54 21.97
N TYR A 45 9.12 2.70 22.11
CA TYR A 45 8.92 1.42 22.80
C TYR A 45 9.19 1.47 24.30
N VAL A 46 9.56 2.61 24.83
CA VAL A 46 9.74 2.77 26.29
C VAL A 46 8.39 2.82 26.99
N ASP A 47 7.40 3.41 26.37
CA ASP A 47 6.07 3.60 26.96
C ASP A 47 5.09 2.54 26.42
N ASN A 48 4.97 1.45 27.17
CA ASN A 48 4.08 0.34 26.77
C ASN A 48 2.64 0.77 26.70
N GLU A 49 2.22 1.70 27.55
CA GLU A 49 0.83 2.17 27.52
C GLU A 49 0.52 2.95 26.24
N THR A 50 1.51 3.70 25.75
CA THR A 50 1.33 4.42 24.48
C THR A 50 1.17 3.45 23.31
N TYR A 51 2.01 2.42 23.26
CA TYR A 51 2.00 1.50 22.12
C TYR A 51 0.97 0.39 22.22
N PHE A 52 0.66 -0.01 23.44
CA PHE A 52 -0.29 -1.12 23.68
C PHE A 52 -1.26 -0.72 24.78
N PRO A 53 -2.06 0.32 24.55
CA PRO A 53 -2.97 0.81 25.57
C PRO A 53 -3.96 -0.29 26.02
N GLY A 54 -4.13 -0.43 27.28
CA GLY A 54 -5.07 -1.38 27.85
C GLY A 54 -4.59 -2.83 27.89
N PHE A 55 -3.31 -3.08 27.60
CA PHE A 55 -2.75 -4.43 27.75
C PHE A 55 -2.15 -4.56 29.14
N ALA A 56 -2.95 -5.11 30.07
CA ALA A 56 -2.52 -5.21 31.46
C ALA A 56 -1.28 -6.07 31.65
N GLY A 57 -1.14 -7.08 30.82
CA GLY A 57 -0.04 -8.04 30.97
C GLY A 57 1.34 -7.50 30.68
N ILE A 58 1.44 -6.32 30.06
CA ILE A 58 2.74 -5.75 29.70
C ILE A 58 3.07 -4.48 30.46
N GLN A 59 2.16 -3.98 31.27
CA GLN A 59 2.42 -2.75 32.02
C GLN A 59 3.47 -3.04 33.08
N GLY A 60 4.49 -2.21 33.13
CA GLY A 60 5.60 -2.40 34.06
C GLY A 60 6.72 -3.30 33.54
N LEU A 61 6.55 -3.91 32.36
CA LEU A 61 7.63 -4.70 31.78
C LEU A 61 8.64 -3.78 31.06
N PRO A 62 9.92 -4.19 31.01
CA PRO A 62 10.85 -3.52 30.11
C PRO A 62 10.35 -3.56 28.67
N PRO A 63 10.66 -2.56 27.83
CA PRO A 63 10.12 -2.53 26.45
C PRO A 63 10.41 -3.78 25.64
N GLU A 64 11.58 -4.39 25.80
CA GLU A 64 11.92 -5.60 25.07
C GLU A 64 11.04 -6.79 25.49
N ASP A 65 10.77 -6.90 26.78
CA ASP A 65 9.91 -7.97 27.29
C ASP A 65 8.47 -7.77 26.83
N ALA A 66 8.01 -6.52 26.81
CA ALA A 66 6.67 -6.18 26.31
C ALA A 66 6.55 -6.54 24.82
N ALA A 67 7.57 -6.22 24.01
CA ALA A 67 7.56 -6.54 22.58
C ALA A 67 7.53 -8.06 22.37
N ASP A 68 8.33 -8.77 23.12
CA ASP A 68 8.36 -10.24 23.02
C ASP A 68 7.02 -10.85 23.42
N PHE A 69 6.42 -10.34 24.48
CA PHE A 69 5.10 -10.82 24.93
C PHE A 69 4.04 -10.60 23.85
N VAL A 70 3.98 -9.38 23.28
CA VAL A 70 2.98 -9.06 22.26
C VAL A 70 3.21 -9.90 21.00
N SER A 71 4.46 -10.07 20.59
CA SER A 71 4.79 -10.90 19.43
C SER A 71 4.36 -12.35 19.63
N ALA A 72 4.65 -12.91 20.79
CA ALA A 72 4.25 -14.29 21.11
C ALA A 72 2.72 -14.43 21.10
N MET A 73 2.04 -13.46 21.69
CA MET A 73 0.58 -13.45 21.71
C MET A 73 -0.01 -13.39 20.30
N GLN A 74 0.53 -12.51 19.47
CA GLN A 74 0.06 -12.38 18.09
C GLN A 74 0.27 -13.69 17.33
N LYS A 75 1.42 -14.32 17.51
CA LYS A 75 1.71 -15.58 16.85
C LYS A 75 0.70 -16.67 17.26
N GLU A 76 0.42 -16.76 18.55
CA GLU A 76 -0.55 -17.73 19.05
C GLU A 76 -1.95 -17.44 18.49
N ASN A 77 -2.34 -16.16 18.49
CA ASN A 77 -3.65 -15.75 17.97
C ASN A 77 -3.79 -16.12 16.50
N LEU A 78 -2.78 -15.82 15.69
CA LEU A 78 -2.84 -16.11 14.26
C LEU A 78 -2.87 -17.62 13.99
N ASN A 79 -2.09 -18.38 14.75
CA ASN A 79 -2.13 -19.85 14.64
C ASN A 79 -3.53 -20.37 15.00
N TRP A 80 -4.12 -19.83 16.07
CA TRP A 80 -5.45 -20.25 16.48
C TRP A 80 -6.47 -19.95 15.37
N VAL A 81 -6.41 -18.75 14.80
CA VAL A 81 -7.31 -18.37 13.70
C VAL A 81 -7.15 -19.34 12.53
N MET A 82 -5.92 -19.63 12.15
CA MET A 82 -5.66 -20.53 11.04
C MET A 82 -6.18 -21.93 11.32
N ASP A 83 -5.99 -22.42 12.55
CA ASP A 83 -6.47 -23.76 12.93
C ASP A 83 -8.00 -23.86 12.91
N LYS A 84 -8.68 -22.75 13.29
CA LYS A 84 -10.13 -22.76 13.38
C LYS A 84 -10.83 -22.39 12.08
N LEU A 85 -10.10 -21.79 11.15
CA LEU A 85 -10.69 -21.36 9.88
C LEU A 85 -11.06 -22.58 9.04
N PRO A 86 -12.32 -22.70 8.57
CA PRO A 86 -12.69 -23.83 7.72
C PRO A 86 -11.81 -23.92 6.49
N PRO A 87 -11.51 -25.14 6.01
CA PRO A 87 -10.59 -25.30 4.88
C PRO A 87 -10.93 -24.49 3.63
N GLN A 88 -12.22 -24.35 3.34
CA GLN A 88 -12.59 -23.58 2.14
C GLN A 88 -12.21 -22.10 2.26
N PHE A 89 -12.22 -21.56 3.47
CA PHE A 89 -11.80 -20.17 3.67
C PHE A 89 -10.28 -20.06 3.67
N GLN A 90 -9.58 -21.07 4.19
CA GLN A 90 -8.12 -21.11 4.10
C GLN A 90 -7.69 -21.12 2.63
N ASP A 91 -8.34 -21.96 1.81
CA ASP A 91 -8.00 -22.08 0.40
C ASP A 91 -8.25 -20.75 -0.33
N ARG A 92 -9.37 -20.09 -0.02
CA ARG A 92 -9.67 -18.80 -0.65
C ARG A 92 -8.66 -17.72 -0.22
N ALA A 93 -8.25 -17.74 1.04
CA ALA A 93 -7.26 -16.77 1.52
C ALA A 93 -5.93 -16.95 0.80
N LYS A 94 -5.54 -18.21 0.53
CA LYS A 94 -4.29 -18.49 -0.18
C LYS A 94 -4.31 -17.96 -1.61
N LEU A 95 -5.50 -17.81 -2.21
CA LEU A 95 -5.61 -17.31 -3.57
C LEU A 95 -5.46 -15.79 -3.67
N TRP A 96 -5.45 -15.08 -2.55
CA TRP A 96 -5.48 -13.62 -2.56
C TRP A 96 -4.40 -13.00 -3.45
N TYR A 97 -3.14 -13.39 -3.22
CA TYR A 97 -2.05 -12.83 -4.00
C TYR A 97 -1.94 -13.45 -5.38
N VAL A 98 -2.36 -14.70 -5.53
CA VAL A 98 -2.43 -15.33 -6.86
C VAL A 98 -3.42 -14.56 -7.73
N GLY A 99 -4.59 -14.22 -7.19
CA GLY A 99 -5.57 -13.43 -7.92
C GLY A 99 -5.07 -12.03 -8.22
N ALA A 100 -4.36 -11.42 -7.28
CA ALA A 100 -3.78 -10.10 -7.50
C ALA A 100 -2.72 -10.14 -8.61
N ASN A 101 -1.88 -11.18 -8.62
CA ASN A 101 -0.88 -11.38 -9.67
C ASN A 101 -1.56 -11.52 -11.04
N ARG A 102 -2.60 -12.35 -11.10
CA ARG A 102 -3.35 -12.55 -12.35
C ARG A 102 -3.99 -11.25 -12.83
N PHE A 103 -4.60 -10.49 -11.92
CA PHE A 103 -5.19 -9.19 -12.28
C PHE A 103 -4.12 -8.25 -12.81
N SER A 104 -2.97 -8.19 -12.14
CA SER A 104 -1.84 -7.38 -12.57
C SER A 104 -1.39 -7.77 -13.98
N GLU A 105 -1.31 -9.07 -14.25
CA GLU A 105 -0.93 -9.58 -15.57
C GLU A 105 -1.94 -9.17 -16.64
N GLU A 106 -3.23 -9.27 -16.32
CA GLU A 106 -4.27 -8.89 -17.28
C GLU A 106 -4.22 -7.40 -17.60
N LEU A 107 -3.99 -6.56 -16.60
CA LEU A 107 -3.80 -5.12 -16.87
C LEU A 107 -2.54 -4.88 -17.70
N ALA A 108 -1.47 -5.60 -17.40
CA ALA A 108 -0.23 -5.47 -18.14
C ALA A 108 -0.45 -5.77 -19.63
N ILE A 109 -1.17 -6.85 -19.92
CA ILE A 109 -1.51 -7.21 -21.30
C ILE A 109 -2.38 -6.12 -21.94
N LYS A 110 -3.39 -5.68 -21.21
CA LYS A 110 -4.34 -4.67 -21.74
C LYS A 110 -3.63 -3.38 -22.13
N TYR A 111 -2.68 -2.94 -21.33
CA TYR A 111 -2.03 -1.64 -21.53
C TYR A 111 -0.63 -1.74 -22.15
N GLY A 112 -0.17 -2.95 -22.42
CA GLY A 112 1.11 -3.15 -23.11
C GLY A 112 2.33 -2.79 -22.27
N VAL A 113 2.29 -3.05 -20.97
CA VAL A 113 3.41 -2.80 -20.06
C VAL A 113 3.77 -4.10 -19.36
N PRO A 114 4.98 -4.18 -18.76
CA PRO A 114 5.34 -5.38 -17.99
C PRO A 114 4.46 -5.53 -16.74
N ARG A 115 4.24 -6.78 -16.30
CA ARG A 115 3.44 -7.03 -15.11
C ARG A 115 3.97 -6.28 -13.90
N SER A 116 5.28 -6.22 -13.73
CA SER A 116 5.88 -5.54 -12.57
C SER A 116 5.50 -4.07 -12.50
N SER A 117 5.30 -3.42 -13.65
CA SER A 117 4.82 -2.04 -13.67
C SER A 117 3.41 -1.94 -13.08
N MET A 118 2.53 -2.87 -13.44
CA MET A 118 1.18 -2.86 -12.88
C MET A 118 1.16 -3.27 -11.40
N SER A 119 1.97 -4.25 -11.03
CA SER A 119 2.08 -4.63 -9.61
C SER A 119 2.60 -3.46 -8.78
N GLY A 120 3.56 -2.73 -9.31
CA GLY A 120 4.07 -1.53 -8.63
C GLY A 120 3.01 -0.45 -8.50
N ALA A 121 2.22 -0.22 -9.54
CA ALA A 121 1.14 0.77 -9.48
C ALA A 121 0.09 0.38 -8.45
N ILE A 122 -0.29 -0.90 -8.43
CA ILE A 122 -1.25 -1.41 -7.44
C ILE A 122 -0.71 -1.18 -6.03
N ALA A 123 0.53 -1.57 -5.79
CA ALA A 123 1.14 -1.40 -4.47
C ALA A 123 1.19 0.07 -4.06
N ALA A 124 1.59 0.95 -4.99
CA ALA A 124 1.71 2.39 -4.72
C ALA A 124 0.38 3.01 -4.29
N LEU A 125 -0.73 2.52 -4.85
CA LEU A 125 -2.06 3.08 -4.61
C LEU A 125 -2.79 2.40 -3.45
N SER A 126 -2.13 1.48 -2.75
CA SER A 126 -2.78 0.70 -1.69
C SER A 126 -2.98 1.44 -0.36
N PRO A 127 -2.23 2.52 -0.01
CA PRO A 127 -2.45 3.12 1.30
C PRO A 127 -3.89 3.61 1.49
N GLN A 128 -4.51 3.14 2.56
CA GLN A 128 -5.87 3.52 2.97
C GLN A 128 -6.94 3.19 1.94
N MET A 129 -6.68 2.20 1.07
CA MET A 129 -7.65 1.75 0.07
C MET A 129 -7.98 0.28 0.29
N ASP A 130 -9.27 -0.04 0.15
CA ASP A 130 -9.64 -1.46 0.07
C ASP A 130 -9.21 -2.02 -1.28
N TRP A 131 -9.20 -3.35 -1.39
CA TRP A 131 -8.65 -4.01 -2.56
C TRP A 131 -9.36 -3.61 -3.87
N PHE A 132 -10.68 -3.50 -3.83
CA PHE A 132 -11.43 -3.20 -5.05
C PHE A 132 -11.16 -1.77 -5.53
N LYS A 133 -11.10 -0.81 -4.62
CA LYS A 133 -10.74 0.56 -4.98
C LYS A 133 -9.31 0.63 -5.47
N ASN A 134 -8.42 -0.05 -4.78
CA ASN A 134 -7.00 -0.08 -5.16
C ASN A 134 -6.83 -0.57 -6.60
N ALA A 135 -7.46 -1.69 -6.93
CA ALA A 135 -7.37 -2.26 -8.27
C ALA A 135 -7.94 -1.30 -9.33
N SER A 136 -9.08 -0.69 -9.04
CA SER A 136 -9.70 0.25 -9.96
C SER A 136 -8.82 1.49 -10.19
N LEU A 137 -8.25 2.03 -9.11
CA LEU A 137 -7.38 3.20 -9.23
C LEU A 137 -6.14 2.86 -10.07
N ALA A 138 -5.57 1.68 -9.91
CA ALA A 138 -4.40 1.27 -10.69
C ALA A 138 -4.74 1.23 -12.18
N GLU A 139 -5.89 0.69 -12.53
CA GLU A 139 -6.29 0.67 -13.93
C GLU A 139 -6.52 2.09 -14.45
N ARG A 140 -7.12 2.97 -13.64
CA ARG A 140 -7.38 4.37 -14.07
C ARG A 140 -6.07 5.10 -14.34
N VAL A 141 -5.04 4.86 -13.51
CA VAL A 141 -3.73 5.47 -13.78
C VAL A 141 -3.15 4.91 -15.08
N ALA A 142 -3.17 3.59 -15.26
CA ALA A 142 -2.64 2.97 -16.47
C ALA A 142 -3.36 3.50 -17.72
N ASP A 143 -4.68 3.59 -17.66
CA ASP A 143 -5.46 4.09 -18.80
C ASP A 143 -5.08 5.53 -19.15
N ALA A 144 -4.94 6.39 -18.14
CA ALA A 144 -4.58 7.78 -18.38
C ALA A 144 -3.17 7.90 -18.98
N VAL A 145 -2.22 7.16 -18.39
CA VAL A 145 -0.81 7.24 -18.79
C VAL A 145 -0.57 6.65 -20.19
N ILE A 146 -1.23 5.54 -20.49
CA ILE A 146 -0.97 4.82 -21.76
C ILE A 146 -2.00 5.17 -22.82
N SER A 147 -3.29 5.05 -22.50
CA SER A 147 -4.34 5.17 -23.52
C SER A 147 -4.79 6.61 -23.78
N LYS A 148 -4.60 7.48 -22.79
CA LYS A 148 -5.09 8.86 -22.88
C LYS A 148 -3.96 9.88 -22.90
N ARG A 149 -2.76 9.46 -23.24
CA ARG A 149 -1.60 10.34 -23.16
C ARG A 149 -1.64 11.51 -24.13
N THR A 150 -2.41 11.38 -25.22
CA THR A 150 -2.62 12.47 -26.19
C THR A 150 -4.01 13.07 -26.11
N PHE A 151 -4.79 12.71 -25.07
CA PHE A 151 -6.14 13.24 -24.89
C PHE A 151 -6.05 14.75 -24.68
N PRO A 152 -6.79 15.55 -25.47
CA PRO A 152 -6.72 17.00 -25.35
C PRO A 152 -7.38 17.48 -24.05
N TRP A 153 -6.79 18.49 -23.44
CA TRP A 153 -7.35 19.08 -22.22
C TRP A 153 -8.79 19.52 -22.48
N SER A 154 -9.69 19.18 -21.60
CA SER A 154 -11.11 19.47 -21.76
C SER A 154 -11.57 20.54 -20.76
N SER A 155 -12.68 21.19 -21.09
CA SER A 155 -13.28 22.15 -20.17
C SER A 155 -13.70 21.49 -18.84
N GLU A 156 -14.13 20.23 -18.91
CA GLU A 156 -14.48 19.48 -17.69
C GLU A 156 -13.28 19.32 -16.78
N MET A 157 -12.09 19.11 -17.35
CA MET A 157 -10.87 19.01 -16.54
C MET A 157 -10.55 20.35 -15.88
N THR A 158 -10.80 21.46 -16.55
CA THR A 158 -10.61 22.79 -15.96
C THR A 158 -11.46 22.95 -14.69
N ASP A 159 -12.66 22.39 -14.69
CA ASP A 159 -13.60 22.55 -13.59
C ASP A 159 -13.28 21.67 -12.37
N VAL A 160 -12.36 20.71 -12.51
CA VAL A 160 -12.09 19.74 -11.45
C VAL A 160 -11.60 20.41 -10.16
N ALA A 161 -10.75 21.43 -10.29
CA ALA A 161 -10.20 22.10 -9.10
C ALA A 161 -11.29 22.80 -8.27
N ASP A 162 -12.41 23.17 -8.88
CA ASP A 162 -13.52 23.77 -8.13
C ASP A 162 -14.24 22.76 -7.23
N LYS A 163 -14.19 21.50 -7.60
CA LYS A 163 -14.83 20.43 -6.80
C LYS A 163 -13.91 19.81 -5.76
N TYR A 164 -12.60 19.80 -6.02
CA TYR A 164 -11.65 19.04 -5.23
C TYR A 164 -10.55 19.95 -4.71
N PRO A 165 -10.65 20.40 -3.45
CA PRO A 165 -9.71 21.38 -2.90
C PRO A 165 -8.25 20.97 -2.94
N ALA A 166 -7.95 19.68 -3.00
CA ALA A 166 -6.56 19.22 -3.07
C ALA A 166 -5.77 19.84 -4.22
N PHE A 167 -6.47 20.19 -5.33
CA PHE A 167 -5.81 20.83 -6.48
C PHE A 167 -5.38 22.28 -6.18
N LYS A 168 -5.96 22.86 -5.15
CA LYS A 168 -5.70 24.27 -4.81
C LYS A 168 -4.83 24.44 -3.54
N ASP A 169 -4.47 23.34 -2.87
CA ASP A 169 -3.70 23.40 -1.65
C ASP A 169 -2.25 23.82 -1.94
N LYS A 170 -1.75 24.76 -1.16
CA LYS A 170 -0.34 25.16 -1.14
C LYS A 170 0.28 25.15 -2.54
N GLY A 171 1.39 24.43 -2.73
CA GLY A 171 2.08 24.37 -4.02
C GLY A 171 1.29 23.71 -5.14
N ASN A 172 0.22 22.99 -4.80
CA ASN A 172 -0.55 22.30 -5.83
C ASN A 172 -1.23 23.26 -6.80
N ALA A 173 -1.66 24.41 -6.34
CA ALA A 173 -2.30 25.40 -7.21
C ALA A 173 -1.37 25.82 -8.34
N LYS A 174 -0.09 25.98 -8.07
CA LYS A 174 0.90 26.36 -9.06
C LYS A 174 1.09 25.24 -10.09
N VAL A 175 1.16 23.99 -9.63
CA VAL A 175 1.26 22.84 -10.53
C VAL A 175 0.00 22.74 -11.40
N TRP A 176 -1.17 22.96 -10.80
CA TRP A 176 -2.44 22.93 -11.53
C TRP A 176 -2.43 23.93 -12.69
N GLU A 177 -2.00 25.16 -12.44
CA GLU A 177 -1.92 26.16 -13.50
C GLU A 177 -0.96 25.74 -14.62
N SER A 178 0.11 25.02 -14.25
CA SER A 178 1.12 24.62 -15.23
C SER A 178 0.64 23.51 -16.17
N ILE A 179 -0.40 22.74 -15.79
CA ILE A 179 -0.86 21.63 -16.62
C ILE A 179 -2.10 21.97 -17.46
N LYS A 180 -2.77 23.09 -17.15
CA LYS A 180 -3.97 23.46 -17.91
C LYS A 180 -3.68 23.59 -19.39
N GLY A 181 -4.54 22.99 -20.19
CA GLY A 181 -4.44 23.07 -21.65
C GLY A 181 -3.46 22.09 -22.26
N LYS A 182 -2.79 21.27 -21.47
CA LYS A 182 -1.78 20.34 -21.97
C LYS A 182 -2.29 18.91 -22.01
N THR A 183 -1.70 18.12 -22.91
CA THR A 183 -1.89 16.67 -22.91
C THR A 183 -0.91 16.04 -21.93
N TYR A 184 -1.19 14.80 -21.53
CA TYR A 184 -0.30 14.09 -20.60
C TYR A 184 1.15 14.00 -21.12
N ASP A 185 1.31 13.68 -22.41
CA ASP A 185 2.66 13.46 -22.93
C ASP A 185 3.46 14.76 -23.12
N GLU A 186 2.86 15.93 -22.93
CA GLU A 186 3.60 17.20 -22.89
C GLU A 186 4.20 17.48 -21.52
N LEU A 187 3.85 16.68 -20.50
CA LEU A 187 4.30 16.90 -19.13
C LEU A 187 5.61 16.17 -18.85
N GLU A 188 6.44 16.71 -18.00
CA GLU A 188 7.73 16.10 -17.63
C GLU A 188 7.81 15.71 -16.16
N ASP A 189 7.23 16.53 -15.29
CA ASP A 189 7.33 16.34 -13.85
C ASP A 189 6.25 15.36 -13.36
N THR A 190 6.63 14.46 -12.44
CA THR A 190 5.70 13.44 -11.96
C THR A 190 4.51 14.01 -11.19
N MET A 191 4.70 15.15 -10.49
CA MET A 191 3.56 15.78 -9.83
C MET A 191 2.57 16.33 -10.84
N GLN A 192 3.07 16.95 -11.93
CA GLN A 192 2.21 17.38 -13.03
C GLN A 192 1.43 16.20 -13.60
N LYS A 193 2.12 15.09 -13.81
CA LYS A 193 1.50 13.88 -14.36
C LYS A 193 0.43 13.33 -13.41
N ALA A 194 0.73 13.29 -12.11
CA ALA A 194 -0.23 12.80 -11.12
C ALA A 194 -1.50 13.66 -11.10
N MET A 195 -1.34 14.96 -11.14
CA MET A 195 -2.48 15.88 -11.15
C MET A 195 -3.27 15.74 -12.44
N TRP A 196 -2.60 15.58 -13.58
CA TRP A 196 -3.29 15.38 -14.86
C TRP A 196 -4.13 14.10 -14.83
N VAL A 197 -3.55 13.01 -14.33
CA VAL A 197 -4.24 11.72 -14.24
C VAL A 197 -5.52 11.87 -13.42
N ARG A 198 -5.41 12.46 -12.25
CA ARG A 198 -6.58 12.65 -11.39
C ARG A 198 -7.59 13.60 -12.04
N ALA A 199 -7.13 14.68 -12.67
CA ALA A 199 -8.05 15.62 -13.32
C ALA A 199 -8.83 14.93 -14.44
N TYR A 200 -8.14 14.13 -15.24
CA TYR A 200 -8.80 13.37 -16.31
C TYR A 200 -9.84 12.41 -15.72
N ASP A 201 -9.45 11.66 -14.70
CA ASP A 201 -10.33 10.66 -14.09
C ASP A 201 -11.57 11.33 -13.49
N GLU A 202 -11.37 12.39 -12.72
CA GLU A 202 -12.49 13.09 -12.08
C GLU A 202 -13.44 13.69 -13.10
N ALA A 203 -12.91 14.12 -14.26
CA ALA A 203 -13.71 14.76 -15.29
C ALA A 203 -14.47 13.76 -16.16
N HIS A 204 -13.87 12.62 -16.46
CA HIS A 204 -14.37 11.78 -17.56
C HIS A 204 -14.72 10.35 -17.20
N ASN A 205 -14.27 9.83 -16.07
CA ASN A 205 -14.55 8.44 -15.71
C ASN A 205 -15.69 8.35 -14.71
N PRO A 206 -16.48 7.27 -14.77
CA PRO A 206 -17.53 7.07 -13.76
C PRO A 206 -16.92 6.85 -12.39
N LYS A 207 -17.68 7.22 -11.36
CA LYS A 207 -17.24 7.04 -9.96
C LYS A 207 -17.49 5.61 -9.47
N THR A 208 -18.26 4.83 -10.19
CA THR A 208 -18.53 3.44 -9.79
C THR A 208 -17.30 2.58 -10.09
N TYR A 209 -17.17 1.47 -9.37
CA TYR A 209 -16.07 0.55 -9.55
C TYR A 209 -16.55 -0.87 -9.27
N ARG A 210 -15.78 -1.84 -9.78
CA ARG A 210 -16.19 -3.24 -9.73
C ARG A 210 -15.39 -4.00 -8.68
N ALA A 211 -16.04 -5.01 -8.11
CA ALA A 211 -15.38 -5.96 -7.23
C ALA A 211 -14.52 -6.91 -8.05
N LEU A 212 -13.67 -7.65 -7.35
CA LEU A 212 -12.84 -8.70 -7.94
C LEU A 212 -13.09 -10.00 -7.19
N THR A 213 -13.12 -11.11 -7.93
CA THR A 213 -13.17 -12.42 -7.30
C THR A 213 -11.81 -12.75 -6.71
N PRO A 214 -11.74 -13.75 -5.81
CA PRO A 214 -10.42 -14.17 -5.29
C PRO A 214 -9.46 -14.62 -6.39
N GLU A 215 -10.00 -15.09 -7.52
CA GLU A 215 -9.18 -15.51 -8.66
C GLU A 215 -8.65 -14.36 -9.49
N GLY A 216 -9.09 -13.12 -9.21
CA GLY A 216 -8.63 -11.95 -9.92
C GLY A 216 -9.52 -11.51 -11.08
N ASP A 217 -10.71 -12.07 -11.20
CA ASP A 217 -11.66 -11.70 -12.26
C ASP A 217 -12.54 -10.55 -11.81
N LEU A 218 -12.89 -9.67 -12.76
CA LEU A 218 -13.82 -8.59 -12.47
C LEU A 218 -15.22 -9.14 -12.18
N ALA A 219 -15.85 -8.60 -11.16
CA ALA A 219 -17.20 -8.99 -10.74
C ALA A 219 -18.12 -7.78 -10.88
N ASP A 220 -19.25 -7.78 -10.16
CA ASP A 220 -20.25 -6.73 -10.29
C ASP A 220 -19.80 -5.43 -9.63
N ILE A 221 -20.50 -4.34 -9.97
CA ILE A 221 -20.27 -3.03 -9.36
C ILE A 221 -20.48 -3.15 -7.83
N VAL A 222 -19.57 -2.54 -7.09
CA VAL A 222 -19.63 -2.55 -5.62
C VAL A 222 -20.81 -1.68 -5.17
N LEU A 223 -21.60 -2.22 -4.22
CA LEU A 223 -22.73 -1.50 -3.66
C LEU A 223 -22.46 -1.13 -2.20
N THR A 224 -23.06 -0.03 -1.77
CA THR A 224 -23.04 0.34 -0.36
C THR A 224 -24.01 -0.55 0.43
N GLY A 225 -24.01 -0.42 1.75
CA GLY A 225 -24.95 -1.14 2.58
C GLY A 225 -26.41 -0.82 2.30
N LYS A 226 -26.67 0.30 1.63
CA LYS A 226 -28.02 0.69 1.22
C LYS A 226 -28.37 0.17 -0.18
N GLY A 227 -27.49 -0.60 -0.80
CA GLY A 227 -27.76 -1.19 -2.10
C GLY A 227 -27.58 -0.26 -3.30
N VAL A 228 -26.98 0.90 -3.11
CA VAL A 228 -26.70 1.83 -4.23
C VAL A 228 -25.21 1.73 -4.59
N PRO A 229 -24.84 2.05 -5.83
CA PRO A 229 -23.43 1.95 -6.23
C PRO A 229 -22.51 2.80 -5.34
N ALA A 230 -21.45 2.20 -4.86
CA ALA A 230 -20.42 2.90 -4.10
C ALA A 230 -19.57 3.75 -5.02
N ASN A 231 -19.03 4.84 -4.49
CA ASN A 231 -18.18 5.74 -5.25
C ASN A 231 -16.73 5.59 -4.84
N ILE A 232 -15.85 5.68 -5.83
CA ILE A 232 -14.41 5.64 -5.61
C ILE A 232 -13.89 7.08 -5.46
N GLY A 233 -12.83 7.22 -4.67
CA GLY A 233 -12.14 8.50 -4.53
C GLY A 233 -10.63 8.26 -4.49
N TRP A 234 -9.88 9.32 -4.70
CA TRP A 234 -8.42 9.23 -4.74
C TRP A 234 -7.82 9.52 -3.36
N GLY A 235 -6.65 8.95 -3.10
CA GLY A 235 -5.80 9.35 -2.00
C GLY A 235 -4.95 10.55 -2.38
N GLY A 236 -3.74 10.64 -1.83
CA GLY A 236 -2.86 11.76 -2.11
C GLY A 236 -2.21 11.68 -3.48
N PHE A 237 -1.75 12.82 -3.97
CA PHE A 237 -1.03 12.86 -5.24
C PHE A 237 0.27 12.06 -5.19
N GLY A 238 0.86 11.94 -4.00
CA GLY A 238 2.10 11.16 -3.87
C GLY A 238 1.95 9.70 -4.26
N GLU A 239 0.82 9.08 -3.93
CA GLU A 239 0.57 7.71 -4.36
C GLU A 239 0.41 7.63 -5.87
N ILE A 240 -0.24 8.62 -6.47
CA ILE A 240 -0.40 8.64 -7.93
C ILE A 240 0.96 8.81 -8.60
N GLU A 241 1.83 9.68 -8.05
CA GLU A 241 3.18 9.86 -8.58
C GLU A 241 3.94 8.52 -8.61
N LYS A 242 3.85 7.76 -7.52
CA LYS A 242 4.54 6.47 -7.44
C LYS A 242 3.97 5.48 -8.45
N ALA A 243 2.66 5.49 -8.64
CA ALA A 243 2.03 4.63 -9.64
C ALA A 243 2.47 5.01 -11.05
N VAL A 244 2.53 6.31 -11.34
CA VAL A 244 3.02 6.80 -12.64
C VAL A 244 4.45 6.33 -12.86
N LYS A 245 5.31 6.48 -11.86
CA LYS A 245 6.72 6.05 -11.97
C LYS A 245 6.81 4.56 -12.25
N ALA A 246 5.99 3.76 -11.57
CA ALA A 246 6.00 2.31 -11.79
C ALA A 246 5.59 1.95 -13.21
N ILE A 247 4.52 2.59 -13.71
CA ILE A 247 4.03 2.30 -15.07
C ILE A 247 5.06 2.75 -16.11
N GLU A 248 5.64 3.94 -15.93
CA GLU A 248 6.60 4.48 -16.88
C GLU A 248 7.98 3.84 -16.79
N SER A 249 8.24 3.03 -15.77
CA SER A 249 9.53 2.37 -15.58
C SER A 249 9.79 1.26 -16.60
N ASN A 250 8.77 0.85 -17.33
CA ASN A 250 8.84 -0.29 -18.24
C ASN A 250 9.32 -1.56 -17.51
N GLY A 251 8.86 -1.73 -16.27
CA GLY A 251 9.15 -2.92 -15.49
C GLY A 251 10.50 -2.96 -14.80
N ASP A 252 11.23 -1.85 -14.82
CA ASP A 252 12.54 -1.80 -14.18
C ASP A 252 12.40 -1.89 -12.66
N PHE A 253 12.88 -2.98 -12.08
CA PHE A 253 12.71 -3.24 -10.64
C PHE A 253 13.36 -2.17 -9.77
N ARG A 254 14.52 -1.65 -10.19
CA ARG A 254 15.18 -0.62 -9.40
C ARG A 254 14.35 0.66 -9.37
N SER A 255 13.81 1.06 -10.51
CA SER A 255 12.95 2.25 -10.57
C SER A 255 11.69 2.06 -9.73
N ILE A 256 11.09 0.87 -9.79
CA ILE A 256 9.90 0.57 -9.00
C ILE A 256 10.25 0.59 -7.51
N SER A 257 11.35 -0.04 -7.13
CA SER A 257 11.81 -0.05 -5.74
C SER A 257 12.03 1.37 -5.22
N ASP A 258 12.70 2.20 -6.01
CA ASP A 258 12.94 3.59 -5.63
C ASP A 258 11.62 4.34 -5.44
N ALA A 259 10.65 4.11 -6.34
CA ALA A 259 9.35 4.75 -6.26
C ALA A 259 8.57 4.33 -5.00
N MET A 260 8.66 3.04 -4.63
CA MET A 260 7.95 2.54 -3.44
C MET A 260 8.48 3.18 -2.15
N GLY A 261 9.73 3.60 -2.13
CA GLY A 261 10.32 4.14 -0.93
C GLY A 261 10.61 3.06 0.10
N ASP A 262 10.62 3.44 1.36
CA ASP A 262 10.97 2.52 2.45
C ASP A 262 9.75 2.08 3.27
N ARG A 263 8.57 2.23 2.74
CA ARG A 263 7.35 1.85 3.45
C ARG A 263 7.17 0.34 3.39
N HIS A 264 7.18 -0.26 4.56
CA HIS A 264 7.08 -1.71 4.73
C HIS A 264 5.88 -2.32 3.98
N LYS A 265 4.69 -1.76 4.17
CA LYS A 265 3.48 -2.33 3.58
C LYS A 265 3.56 -2.35 2.06
N VAL A 266 3.91 -1.20 1.47
CA VAL A 266 3.88 -1.05 0.01
C VAL A 266 4.90 -1.97 -0.64
N ARG A 267 6.12 -2.04 -0.10
CA ARG A 267 7.16 -2.91 -0.66
C ARG A 267 6.78 -4.38 -0.59
N ASN A 268 6.32 -4.82 0.58
CA ASN A 268 5.94 -6.23 0.73
C ASN A 268 4.71 -6.57 -0.09
N PHE A 269 3.77 -5.63 -0.21
CA PHE A 269 2.62 -5.83 -1.06
C PHE A 269 3.04 -6.06 -2.51
N PHE A 270 3.95 -5.22 -3.01
CA PHE A 270 4.50 -5.41 -4.35
C PHE A 270 5.13 -6.81 -4.50
N ASN A 271 5.96 -7.18 -3.54
CA ASN A 271 6.64 -8.48 -3.60
C ASN A 271 5.65 -9.64 -3.57
N ASN A 272 4.63 -9.56 -2.72
CA ASN A 272 3.63 -10.61 -2.62
C ASN A 272 2.79 -10.73 -3.90
N ILE A 273 2.52 -9.62 -4.57
CA ILE A 273 1.81 -9.66 -5.86
C ILE A 273 2.69 -10.32 -6.92
N GLU A 274 3.96 -9.91 -6.99
CA GLU A 274 4.86 -10.42 -8.03
C GLU A 274 5.21 -11.88 -7.83
N VAL A 275 5.38 -12.32 -6.58
CA VAL A 275 5.77 -13.70 -6.28
C VAL A 275 4.85 -14.24 -5.18
N PRO A 276 3.61 -14.64 -5.54
CA PRO A 276 2.62 -15.04 -4.54
C PRO A 276 3.00 -16.25 -3.68
N PHE A 277 3.89 -17.08 -4.18
CA PHE A 277 4.31 -18.28 -3.46
C PHE A 277 5.73 -18.20 -2.95
N SER A 278 6.26 -16.98 -2.84
CA SER A 278 7.61 -16.81 -2.31
C SER A 278 7.70 -17.29 -0.86
N ASP A 279 8.78 -17.98 -0.54
CA ASP A 279 9.09 -18.37 0.83
C ASP A 279 10.16 -17.47 1.44
N MET A 280 10.40 -16.31 0.84
CA MET A 280 11.40 -15.37 1.33
C MET A 280 10.96 -14.59 2.56
N GLY A 281 9.72 -14.79 3.00
CA GLY A 281 9.25 -14.17 4.22
C GLY A 281 8.60 -12.80 4.04
N ASP A 282 8.28 -12.43 2.81
CA ASP A 282 7.55 -11.16 2.58
C ASP A 282 6.16 -11.23 3.18
N VAL A 283 5.84 -10.28 4.04
CA VAL A 283 4.54 -10.22 4.68
C VAL A 283 4.02 -8.78 4.61
N THR A 284 2.84 -8.62 4.02
CA THR A 284 2.18 -7.31 3.96
C THR A 284 1.39 -7.12 5.26
N ILE A 285 1.87 -6.24 6.13
CA ILE A 285 1.23 -5.98 7.41
C ILE A 285 0.44 -4.67 7.30
N ASP A 286 -0.87 -4.79 7.45
CA ASP A 286 -1.78 -3.65 7.38
C ASP A 286 -2.70 -3.67 8.60
N THR A 287 -3.75 -2.82 8.56
CA THR A 287 -4.73 -2.73 9.64
C THR A 287 -5.37 -4.08 9.95
N HIS A 288 -5.68 -4.84 8.90
CA HIS A 288 -6.35 -6.14 9.11
C HIS A 288 -5.40 -7.14 9.75
N ALA A 289 -4.14 -7.11 9.36
CA ALA A 289 -3.14 -7.99 9.98
C ALA A 289 -2.97 -7.68 11.46
N ILE A 290 -2.92 -6.38 11.81
CA ILE A 290 -2.82 -5.98 13.22
C ILE A 290 -4.05 -6.43 13.99
N ALA A 291 -5.24 -6.19 13.44
CA ALA A 291 -6.49 -6.57 14.08
C ALA A 291 -6.56 -8.08 14.30
N ALA A 292 -6.17 -8.86 13.31
CA ALA A 292 -6.18 -10.32 13.42
C ALA A 292 -5.19 -10.80 14.46
N GLY A 293 -3.98 -10.26 14.43
CA GLY A 293 -2.95 -10.66 15.39
C GLY A 293 -3.34 -10.34 16.83
N LEU A 294 -4.07 -9.24 17.04
CA LEU A 294 -4.52 -8.85 18.38
C LEU A 294 -5.92 -9.40 18.69
N MET A 295 -6.58 -10.03 17.73
CA MET A 295 -7.96 -10.54 17.86
C MET A 295 -8.91 -9.44 18.35
N ARG A 296 -8.78 -8.24 17.76
CA ARG A 296 -9.61 -7.08 18.09
C ARG A 296 -10.13 -6.44 16.81
N PRO A 297 -11.39 -5.99 16.79
CA PRO A 297 -11.93 -5.28 15.61
C PRO A 297 -11.42 -3.83 15.62
N LEU A 298 -10.29 -3.61 14.98
CA LEU A 298 -9.60 -2.32 14.98
C LEU A 298 -9.80 -1.59 13.65
N ALA A 299 -10.03 -0.29 13.73
CA ALA A 299 -10.02 0.57 12.55
C ALA A 299 -8.61 1.09 12.27
N GLY A 300 -8.40 1.63 11.09
CA GLY A 300 -7.10 2.16 10.71
C GLY A 300 -6.65 3.36 11.57
N SER A 301 -7.61 4.07 12.17
CA SER A 301 -7.32 5.21 13.02
C SER A 301 -7.15 4.85 14.50
N ASP A 302 -7.38 3.61 14.87
CA ASP A 302 -7.22 3.20 16.27
C ASP A 302 -5.77 3.34 16.70
N GLN A 303 -5.56 3.68 17.96
CA GLN A 303 -4.22 3.89 18.49
C GLN A 303 -3.37 2.63 18.37
N LEU A 304 -3.93 1.47 18.67
CA LEU A 304 -3.19 0.21 18.51
C LEU A 304 -2.73 -0.01 17.08
N THR A 305 -3.60 0.32 16.11
CA THR A 305 -3.23 0.18 14.71
C THR A 305 -2.13 1.16 14.31
N THR A 306 -2.30 2.43 14.64
CA THR A 306 -1.33 3.46 14.22
C THR A 306 0.02 3.25 14.87
N GLN A 307 0.02 2.87 16.14
CA GLN A 307 1.28 2.61 16.82
C GLN A 307 1.92 1.30 16.32
N GLY A 308 1.10 0.28 16.09
CA GLY A 308 1.60 -0.98 15.55
C GLY A 308 2.24 -0.84 14.18
N LEU A 309 1.73 0.11 13.38
CA LEU A 309 2.28 0.38 12.05
C LEU A 309 3.36 1.48 12.06
N GLY A 310 3.70 2.01 13.23
CA GLY A 310 4.73 3.02 13.35
C GLY A 310 4.29 4.41 12.91
N MET A 311 3.00 4.71 13.05
CA MET A 311 2.45 6.01 12.68
C MET A 311 2.04 6.77 13.93
N ALA A 312 2.22 8.07 13.92
CA ALA A 312 1.84 8.92 15.05
C ALA A 312 0.61 9.75 14.71
N GLY A 313 -0.30 9.85 15.69
CA GLY A 313 -1.45 10.72 15.58
C GLY A 313 -2.36 10.45 14.40
N GLY A 314 -2.43 9.21 13.96
CA GLY A 314 -3.23 8.84 12.80
C GLY A 314 -2.66 9.32 11.47
N SER A 315 -1.50 9.95 11.51
CA SER A 315 -0.83 10.43 10.31
C SER A 315 -0.19 9.27 9.54
N SER A 316 -0.05 9.44 8.24
CA SER A 316 0.66 8.46 7.42
C SER A 316 2.18 8.61 7.56
N LYS A 317 2.65 9.64 8.23
CA LYS A 317 4.08 9.85 8.43
C LYS A 317 4.58 8.90 9.51
N ALA A 318 5.61 8.16 9.19
CA ALA A 318 6.31 7.35 10.19
C ALA A 318 6.98 8.28 11.20
N THR A 319 6.92 7.88 12.47
CA THR A 319 7.52 8.68 13.54
C THR A 319 9.03 8.48 13.67
N GLY A 320 9.61 7.74 12.77
CA GLY A 320 10.97 7.24 12.95
C GLY A 320 10.94 5.91 13.69
N ALA A 321 9.82 5.59 14.29
CA ALA A 321 9.60 4.27 14.89
C ALA A 321 8.96 3.36 13.85
N LYS A 322 9.48 2.17 13.73
CA LYS A 322 8.86 1.13 12.90
C LYS A 322 7.92 0.37 13.82
N GLY A 323 6.69 0.28 13.49
CA GLY A 323 5.73 -0.38 14.37
C GLY A 323 6.09 -1.82 14.71
N LEU A 324 5.67 -2.28 15.86
CA LEU A 324 5.92 -3.66 16.31
C LEU A 324 5.27 -4.74 15.44
N UNK A 325 4.35 -4.35 15.08
CA UNK A 325 3.64 -5.28 14.19
C UNK A 325 4.46 -5.68 12.98
N UNK A 326 5.19 -4.91 12.58
CA UNK A 326 6.06 -5.09 11.53
C UNK A 326 7.22 -5.95 11.94
N UNK A 327 7.50 -5.82 13.01
CA UNK A 327 8.54 -6.60 13.54
C UNK A 327 8.13 -8.00 13.95
N UNK A 328 7.13 -8.05 14.30
CA UNK A 328 6.59 -9.27 14.79
C UNK A 328 6.12 -10.23 13.76
N UNK A 329 5.76 -9.67 12.83
CA UNK A 329 5.25 -10.46 11.75
C UNK A 329 6.32 -11.01 10.90
N UNK A 330 7.18 -10.35 10.91
CA UNK A 330 8.30 -10.75 10.16
C UNK A 330 8.92 -11.94 10.64
#